data_08aa6e4b35e3d31d2cf11f896226876c
#
_entry.id   08aa6e4b35e3d31d2cf11f896226876c
#
_cell.length_a   1.000
_cell.length_b   1.000
_cell.length_c   1.000
_cell.angle_alpha   90.00
_cell.angle_beta   90.00
_cell.angle_gamma   90.00
#
_symmetry.space_group_name_H-M   'P 1'
#
loop_
_entity.id
_entity.type
_entity.pdbx_description
1 polymer ?
#
loop_
_entity_poly.entity_id
_entity_poly.type
_entity_poly.pdbx_seq_one_letter_code
_entity_poly.pdbx_strand_id
1 'polypeptide(L)'
;MAIPTGTPTTTSSISNLVQAAYDQYVRMALRSIPVMRSLADVKPVQQAMPGSSVVFSIYSDLAQATSTLTESSDVSSIALGNPSQVTVTLNEYGSAVTTTKKLNLTSFNDVDSALADIIAYNAADSIDNVVGQVLSAGTNVIYSNGPSGTVPTASSGILPVDTMTVADIRNAVVSLRTNKALPRMGELYAAYLHPRQSADLRAETGTGGFQELTKYVERTPFVAGAVGVIEGAFIVETPRVLNGLKLSTGITPTVSITNVALTSNVVTITTAVAHGLGTGQVVTVAATTNTGVNGTYTITGVTSTTFTYALTASNITSVADTGTVTFTNNYRAIVAGREALAEAQAADISTVIGPEIDALRRFRTIGWYYFGGFARLREAALYRIESAATNG
;
A
#
# COMPACT_ATOMS: atom_id res chain seq x y z
N MET A 1 -53.60 44.45 4.86
CA MET A 1 -53.60 44.08 3.43
C MET A 1 -54.13 42.67 3.39
N ALA A 2 -55.33 42.40 2.93
CA ALA A 2 -55.91 41.08 2.89
C ALA A 2 -55.31 40.28 1.76
N ILE A 3 -54.92 39.02 2.06
CA ILE A 3 -54.46 38.05 1.06
C ILE A 3 -55.62 37.75 0.10
N PRO A 4 -55.46 37.78 -1.24
CA PRO A 4 -56.52 37.45 -2.16
C PRO A 4 -57.06 36.04 -1.89
N THR A 5 -58.40 35.90 -1.96
CA THR A 5 -59.13 34.63 -1.70
C THR A 5 -58.97 33.56 -2.78
N GLY A 6 -58.02 33.70 -3.70
CA GLY A 6 -57.64 32.68 -4.67
C GLY A 6 -56.48 31.82 -4.14
N THR A 7 -56.45 30.54 -4.44
CA THR A 7 -55.31 29.66 -4.15
C THR A 7 -54.06 30.20 -4.85
N PRO A 8 -53.04 30.67 -4.12
CA PRO A 8 -51.84 31.19 -4.79
C PRO A 8 -51.11 30.06 -5.50
N THR A 9 -50.58 30.32 -6.67
CA THR A 9 -49.70 29.39 -7.40
C THR A 9 -48.37 29.33 -6.64
N THR A 10 -48.04 28.21 -6.10
CA THR A 10 -46.82 27.99 -5.30
C THR A 10 -45.75 27.23 -6.09
N THR A 11 -44.50 27.27 -5.65
CA THR A 11 -43.40 26.49 -6.25
C THR A 11 -43.69 25.00 -6.32
N SER A 12 -44.55 24.49 -5.44
CA SER A 12 -44.99 23.07 -5.46
C SER A 12 -46.07 22.81 -6.53
N SER A 13 -46.86 23.79 -6.91
CA SER A 13 -47.89 23.66 -7.94
C SER A 13 -47.33 23.72 -9.37
N ILE A 14 -46.16 24.34 -9.54
CA ILE A 14 -45.43 24.43 -10.83
C ILE A 14 -44.01 23.90 -10.71
N SER A 15 -43.84 22.76 -10.04
CA SER A 15 -42.51 22.16 -9.78
C SER A 15 -41.64 21.94 -11.03
N ASN A 16 -42.27 21.75 -12.19
CA ASN A 16 -41.58 21.58 -13.46
C ASN A 16 -40.89 22.85 -13.97
N LEU A 17 -41.29 24.05 -13.45
CA LEU A 17 -40.66 25.34 -13.79
C LEU A 17 -39.63 25.78 -12.75
N VAL A 18 -39.53 25.05 -11.62
CA VAL A 18 -38.52 25.32 -10.60
C VAL A 18 -37.24 24.57 -10.99
N GLN A 19 -36.28 25.31 -11.47
CA GLN A 19 -34.98 24.77 -11.82
C GLN A 19 -34.14 24.57 -10.55
N ALA A 20 -33.63 23.34 -10.35
CA ALA A 20 -32.70 23.10 -9.26
C ALA A 20 -31.40 23.87 -9.49
N ALA A 21 -30.96 24.61 -8.47
CA ALA A 21 -29.68 25.29 -8.52
C ALA A 21 -28.57 24.21 -8.34
N TYR A 22 -27.78 24.02 -9.37
CA TYR A 22 -26.61 23.12 -9.29
C TYR A 22 -25.37 23.94 -8.86
N ASP A 23 -24.56 23.32 -8.00
CA ASP A 23 -23.27 23.88 -7.65
C ASP A 23 -22.33 23.82 -8.86
N GLN A 24 -21.86 24.98 -9.31
CA GLN A 24 -20.97 25.08 -10.47
C GLN A 24 -19.55 24.60 -10.16
N TYR A 25 -19.22 24.43 -8.86
CA TYR A 25 -17.93 23.94 -8.44
C TYR A 25 -17.90 22.43 -8.38
N VAL A 26 -17.00 21.82 -9.14
CA VAL A 26 -16.72 20.38 -9.05
C VAL A 26 -15.95 20.12 -7.77
N ARG A 27 -16.55 19.35 -6.86
CA ARG A 27 -15.90 18.91 -5.62
C ARG A 27 -15.32 17.52 -5.84
N MET A 28 -14.00 17.40 -5.72
CA MET A 28 -13.33 16.12 -5.80
C MET A 28 -13.45 15.37 -4.47
N ALA A 29 -13.45 14.03 -4.54
CA ALA A 29 -13.37 13.19 -3.36
C ALA A 29 -12.05 13.44 -2.63
N LEU A 30 -12.03 13.21 -1.29
CA LEU A 30 -10.79 13.25 -0.52
C LEU A 30 -9.81 12.20 -1.05
N ARG A 31 -8.56 12.60 -1.26
CA ARG A 31 -7.53 11.79 -1.90
C ARG A 31 -6.26 11.77 -1.05
N SER A 32 -5.62 10.61 -0.99
CA SER A 32 -4.29 10.49 -0.39
C SER A 32 -3.20 10.87 -1.39
N ILE A 33 -2.14 11.48 -0.91
CA ILE A 33 -0.99 11.85 -1.75
C ILE A 33 -0.16 10.59 -2.02
N PRO A 34 0.13 10.24 -3.29
CA PRO A 34 1.04 9.15 -3.63
C PRO A 34 2.48 9.54 -3.28
N VAL A 35 3.18 8.70 -2.53
CA VAL A 35 4.53 8.99 -2.02
C VAL A 35 5.52 7.83 -2.15
N MET A 36 5.05 6.60 -2.38
CA MET A 36 5.89 5.41 -2.39
C MET A 36 6.89 5.40 -3.55
N ARG A 37 6.49 5.95 -4.71
CA ARG A 37 7.37 6.07 -5.90
C ARG A 37 8.63 6.89 -5.61
N SER A 38 8.62 7.79 -4.63
CA SER A 38 9.79 8.59 -4.26
C SER A 38 10.96 7.75 -3.73
N LEU A 39 10.72 6.49 -3.35
CA LEU A 39 11.76 5.54 -2.97
C LEU A 39 12.48 4.91 -4.16
N ALA A 40 11.97 5.05 -5.38
CA ALA A 40 12.56 4.44 -6.55
C ALA A 40 13.81 5.20 -7.03
N ASP A 41 14.82 4.43 -7.42
CA ASP A 41 15.95 4.92 -8.16
C ASP A 41 15.69 4.65 -9.64
N VAL A 42 15.39 5.73 -10.38
CA VAL A 42 14.91 5.67 -11.77
C VAL A 42 16.08 5.47 -12.72
N LYS A 43 15.98 4.46 -13.58
CA LYS A 43 16.87 4.26 -14.73
C LYS A 43 16.06 4.42 -16.01
N PRO A 44 16.27 5.51 -16.78
CA PRO A 44 15.62 5.66 -18.07
C PRO A 44 16.14 4.60 -19.04
N VAL A 45 15.22 3.97 -19.76
CA VAL A 45 15.54 2.97 -20.77
C VAL A 45 15.59 3.66 -22.14
N GLN A 46 16.72 3.56 -22.81
CA GLN A 46 16.85 4.10 -24.16
C GLN A 46 16.01 3.26 -25.14
N GLN A 47 15.27 3.92 -26.03
CA GLN A 47 14.40 3.27 -27.01
C GLN A 47 15.13 2.29 -27.96
N ALA A 48 16.45 2.41 -28.06
CA ALA A 48 17.29 1.53 -28.92
C ALA A 48 17.61 0.17 -28.28
N MET A 49 17.19 -0.08 -27.03
CA MET A 49 17.42 -1.37 -26.36
C MET A 49 16.30 -2.36 -26.70
N PRO A 50 16.57 -3.44 -27.42
CA PRO A 50 15.58 -4.49 -27.65
C PRO A 50 15.39 -5.31 -26.38
N GLY A 51 14.15 -5.49 -25.95
CA GLY A 51 13.80 -6.40 -24.86
C GLY A 51 12.64 -5.91 -24.00
N SER A 52 11.97 -6.85 -23.36
CA SER A 52 10.88 -6.62 -22.42
C SER A 52 11.35 -6.48 -20.96
N SER A 53 12.67 -6.47 -20.75
CA SER A 53 13.27 -6.41 -19.41
C SER A 53 14.57 -5.61 -19.39
N VAL A 54 14.84 -4.99 -18.24
CA VAL A 54 16.08 -4.25 -17.97
C VAL A 54 16.82 -4.94 -16.86
N VAL A 55 18.12 -5.16 -17.08
CA VAL A 55 18.99 -5.80 -16.09
C VAL A 55 19.82 -4.74 -15.39
N PHE A 56 19.76 -4.76 -14.06
CA PHE A 56 20.64 -3.99 -13.18
C PHE A 56 21.74 -4.91 -12.67
N SER A 57 22.99 -4.59 -12.97
CA SER A 57 24.15 -5.35 -12.50
C SER A 57 24.71 -4.72 -11.24
N ILE A 58 24.92 -5.54 -10.21
CA ILE A 58 25.43 -5.13 -8.89
C ILE A 58 26.76 -5.88 -8.69
N TYR A 59 27.87 -5.13 -8.61
CA TYR A 59 29.18 -5.69 -8.30
C TYR A 59 29.33 -5.85 -6.78
N SER A 60 29.94 -6.94 -6.37
CA SER A 60 30.36 -7.15 -4.99
C SER A 60 31.76 -6.56 -4.78
N ASP A 61 32.03 -6.11 -3.55
CA ASP A 61 33.36 -5.67 -3.16
C ASP A 61 34.37 -6.83 -3.19
N LEU A 62 35.61 -6.51 -3.43
CA LEU A 62 36.72 -7.45 -3.29
C LEU A 62 36.98 -7.73 -1.79
N ALA A 63 37.52 -8.90 -1.49
CA ALA A 63 37.97 -9.22 -0.15
C ALA A 63 39.07 -8.24 0.29
N GLN A 64 39.10 -7.90 1.58
CA GLN A 64 40.11 -7.01 2.14
C GLN A 64 41.50 -7.66 2.01
N ALA A 65 42.47 -6.92 1.48
CA ALA A 65 43.87 -7.33 1.45
C ALA A 65 44.52 -7.07 2.82
N THR A 66 44.49 -8.06 3.70
CA THR A 66 45.05 -7.97 5.06
C THR A 66 46.40 -8.62 5.20
N SER A 67 46.89 -9.30 4.17
CA SER A 67 48.22 -9.92 4.19
C SER A 67 49.31 -8.93 3.84
N THR A 68 50.41 -8.97 4.56
CA THR A 68 51.61 -8.17 4.25
C THR A 68 52.27 -8.69 2.96
N LEU A 69 52.71 -7.78 2.11
CA LEU A 69 53.46 -8.13 0.93
C LEU A 69 54.92 -8.51 1.27
N THR A 70 55.46 -9.48 0.55
CA THR A 70 56.90 -9.83 0.64
C THR A 70 57.67 -9.11 -0.46
N GLU A 71 58.85 -8.57 -0.12
CA GLU A 71 59.66 -7.75 -1.03
C GLU A 71 60.13 -8.52 -2.30
N SER A 72 60.22 -9.85 -2.20
CA SER A 72 60.76 -10.71 -3.26
C SER A 72 59.70 -11.45 -4.11
N SER A 73 58.42 -11.17 -3.88
CA SER A 73 57.33 -11.89 -4.54
C SER A 73 56.29 -10.93 -5.11
N ASP A 74 55.90 -11.19 -6.33
CA ASP A 74 54.83 -10.42 -6.97
C ASP A 74 53.46 -10.76 -6.34
N VAL A 75 52.53 -9.80 -6.43
CA VAL A 75 51.17 -9.92 -5.91
C VAL A 75 50.32 -10.77 -6.83
N SER A 76 49.68 -11.81 -6.28
CA SER A 76 48.72 -12.59 -7.04
C SER A 76 47.51 -11.73 -7.39
N SER A 77 47.16 -11.65 -8.65
CA SER A 77 45.95 -10.96 -9.11
C SER A 77 44.71 -11.67 -8.68
N ILE A 78 43.71 -10.91 -8.18
CA ILE A 78 42.42 -11.42 -7.81
C ILE A 78 41.44 -11.13 -8.94
N ALA A 79 40.72 -12.14 -9.40
CA ALA A 79 39.68 -11.94 -10.42
C ALA A 79 38.44 -11.28 -9.79
N LEU A 80 37.87 -10.32 -10.49
CA LEU A 80 36.58 -9.76 -10.15
C LEU A 80 35.50 -10.83 -10.31
N GLY A 81 34.66 -11.02 -9.28
CA GLY A 81 33.54 -11.95 -9.34
C GLY A 81 32.46 -11.48 -10.33
N ASN A 82 31.63 -12.41 -10.79
CA ASN A 82 30.47 -12.04 -11.63
C ASN A 82 29.51 -11.16 -10.83
N PRO A 83 28.99 -10.07 -11.44
CA PRO A 83 28.01 -9.23 -10.79
C PRO A 83 26.69 -10.00 -10.58
N SER A 84 26.04 -9.77 -9.47
CA SER A 84 24.66 -10.20 -9.30
C SER A 84 23.75 -9.32 -10.19
N GLN A 85 22.65 -9.90 -10.68
CA GLN A 85 21.76 -9.22 -11.60
C GLN A 85 20.33 -9.21 -11.07
N VAL A 86 19.70 -8.04 -11.12
CA VAL A 86 18.27 -7.87 -10.87
C VAL A 86 17.59 -7.50 -12.16
N THR A 87 16.66 -8.34 -12.60
CA THR A 87 15.91 -8.12 -13.84
C THR A 87 14.59 -7.45 -13.52
N VAL A 88 14.33 -6.32 -14.14
CA VAL A 88 13.06 -5.59 -14.08
C VAL A 88 12.29 -5.82 -15.36
N THR A 89 11.15 -6.46 -15.28
CA THR A 89 10.25 -6.66 -16.42
C THR A 89 9.49 -5.36 -16.69
N LEU A 90 9.45 -4.93 -17.94
CA LEU A 90 8.70 -3.77 -18.38
C LEU A 90 7.26 -4.18 -18.66
N ASN A 91 6.31 -3.52 -18.00
CA ASN A 91 4.88 -3.72 -18.16
C ASN A 91 4.21 -2.41 -18.59
N GLU A 92 3.12 -2.54 -19.30
CA GLU A 92 2.26 -1.42 -19.68
C GLU A 92 1.17 -1.23 -18.64
N TYR A 93 0.98 0.01 -18.21
CA TYR A 93 -0.08 0.42 -17.31
C TYR A 93 -0.85 1.57 -17.93
N GLY A 94 -2.14 1.56 -17.79
CA GLY A 94 -2.98 2.62 -18.30
C GLY A 94 -4.45 2.44 -17.94
N SER A 95 -5.18 3.52 -18.00
CA SER A 95 -6.64 3.54 -17.85
C SER A 95 -7.20 4.64 -18.72
N ALA A 96 -8.39 4.43 -19.29
CA ALA A 96 -9.02 5.40 -20.16
C ALA A 96 -10.52 5.48 -19.92
N VAL A 97 -11.06 6.69 -20.07
CA VAL A 97 -12.49 6.98 -19.99
C VAL A 97 -12.95 7.54 -21.32
N THR A 98 -14.09 7.04 -21.81
CA THR A 98 -14.70 7.51 -23.04
C THR A 98 -15.85 8.46 -22.71
N THR A 99 -15.81 9.67 -23.25
CA THR A 99 -16.88 10.68 -23.16
C THR A 99 -17.65 10.76 -24.46
N THR A 100 -18.90 11.21 -24.38
CA THR A 100 -19.75 11.41 -25.55
C THR A 100 -19.93 12.90 -25.82
N LYS A 101 -19.99 13.29 -27.08
CA LYS A 101 -20.27 14.66 -27.48
C LYS A 101 -21.61 15.18 -26.93
N LYS A 102 -22.59 14.29 -26.81
CA LYS A 102 -23.88 14.63 -26.19
C LYS A 102 -23.71 15.03 -24.73
N LEU A 103 -22.89 14.28 -23.96
CA LEU A 103 -22.61 14.59 -22.56
C LEU A 103 -21.98 15.98 -22.42
N ASN A 104 -20.96 16.27 -23.22
CA ASN A 104 -20.28 17.57 -23.16
C ASN A 104 -21.19 18.76 -23.53
N LEU A 105 -22.16 18.53 -24.44
CA LEU A 105 -23.13 19.58 -24.85
C LEU A 105 -24.29 19.74 -23.86
N THR A 106 -24.64 18.70 -23.10
CA THR A 106 -25.78 18.73 -22.17
C THR A 106 -25.37 18.85 -20.71
N SER A 107 -24.09 18.67 -20.39
CA SER A 107 -23.57 18.83 -19.04
C SER A 107 -23.53 20.31 -18.66
N PHE A 108 -23.95 20.60 -17.43
CA PHE A 108 -23.86 21.94 -16.84
C PHE A 108 -22.41 22.28 -16.43
N ASN A 109 -21.62 21.28 -16.04
CA ASN A 109 -20.22 21.43 -15.65
C ASN A 109 -19.30 21.01 -16.80
N ASP A 110 -18.08 21.58 -16.81
CA ASP A 110 -17.02 21.14 -17.71
C ASP A 110 -16.52 19.73 -17.31
N VAL A 111 -17.02 18.73 -18.05
CA VAL A 111 -16.69 17.32 -17.79
C VAL A 111 -15.24 17.02 -18.16
N ASP A 112 -14.69 17.68 -19.17
CA ASP A 112 -13.34 17.36 -19.66
C ASP A 112 -12.26 17.78 -18.68
N SER A 113 -12.37 18.93 -18.02
CA SER A 113 -11.41 19.37 -16.99
C SER A 113 -11.47 18.49 -15.74
N ALA A 114 -12.68 18.17 -15.26
CA ALA A 114 -12.86 17.27 -14.13
C ALA A 114 -12.31 15.87 -14.41
N LEU A 115 -12.49 15.36 -15.63
CA LEU A 115 -12.00 14.07 -16.05
C LEU A 115 -10.46 14.03 -16.13
N ALA A 116 -9.83 15.11 -16.60
CA ALA A 116 -8.37 15.21 -16.65
C ALA A 116 -7.75 15.08 -15.24
N ASP A 117 -8.31 15.76 -14.24
CA ASP A 117 -7.85 15.68 -12.86
C ASP A 117 -8.06 14.28 -12.25
N ILE A 118 -9.20 13.65 -12.56
CA ILE A 118 -9.49 12.28 -12.09
C ILE A 118 -8.50 11.29 -12.70
N ILE A 119 -8.20 11.40 -13.98
CA ILE A 119 -7.28 10.52 -14.70
C ILE A 119 -5.85 10.72 -14.22
N ALA A 120 -5.42 11.98 -14.02
CA ALA A 120 -4.08 12.28 -13.51
C ALA A 120 -3.86 11.68 -12.11
N TYR A 121 -4.86 11.82 -11.23
CA TYR A 121 -4.78 11.19 -9.91
C TYR A 121 -4.78 9.66 -10.00
N ASN A 122 -5.65 9.07 -10.85
CA ASN A 122 -5.70 7.63 -11.04
C ASN A 122 -4.36 7.07 -11.52
N ALA A 123 -3.65 7.77 -12.41
CA ALA A 123 -2.31 7.39 -12.84
C ALA A 123 -1.32 7.33 -11.67
N ALA A 124 -1.23 8.42 -10.90
CA ALA A 124 -0.33 8.50 -9.76
C ALA A 124 -0.69 7.45 -8.68
N ASP A 125 -1.98 7.25 -8.41
CA ASP A 125 -2.51 6.28 -7.45
C ASP A 125 -2.16 4.84 -7.86
N SER A 126 -2.37 4.50 -9.13
CA SER A 126 -2.13 3.16 -9.65
C SER A 126 -0.65 2.78 -9.59
N ILE A 127 0.22 3.67 -10.04
CA ILE A 127 1.67 3.42 -10.02
C ILE A 127 2.21 3.33 -8.60
N ASP A 128 1.76 4.21 -7.70
CA ASP A 128 2.15 4.18 -6.30
C ASP A 128 1.72 2.87 -5.60
N ASN A 129 0.55 2.34 -5.98
CA ASN A 129 0.08 1.04 -5.51
C ASN A 129 0.98 -0.12 -5.98
N VAL A 130 1.36 -0.12 -7.26
CA VAL A 130 2.29 -1.14 -7.80
C VAL A 130 3.61 -1.10 -7.04
N VAL A 131 4.15 0.10 -6.81
CA VAL A 131 5.36 0.30 -6.01
C VAL A 131 5.21 -0.22 -4.59
N GLY A 132 4.10 0.12 -3.92
CA GLY A 132 3.79 -0.35 -2.57
C GLY A 132 3.75 -1.88 -2.47
N GLN A 133 3.19 -2.56 -3.48
CA GLN A 133 3.17 -4.02 -3.54
C GLN A 133 4.58 -4.61 -3.67
N VAL A 134 5.42 -4.03 -4.53
CA VAL A 134 6.81 -4.48 -4.72
C VAL A 134 7.63 -4.31 -3.44
N LEU A 135 7.50 -3.17 -2.76
CA LEU A 135 8.17 -2.89 -1.48
C LEU A 135 7.70 -3.83 -0.37
N SER A 136 6.37 -4.05 -0.28
CA SER A 136 5.79 -4.91 0.75
C SER A 136 6.09 -6.39 0.58
N ALA A 137 6.54 -6.81 -0.59
CA ALA A 137 6.97 -8.18 -0.84
C ALA A 137 8.42 -8.44 -0.41
N GLY A 138 9.13 -7.46 0.21
CA GLY A 138 10.48 -7.62 0.75
C GLY A 138 10.58 -8.78 1.75
N THR A 139 11.73 -9.45 1.77
CA THR A 139 11.97 -10.62 2.62
C THR A 139 12.48 -10.27 4.02
N ASN A 140 13.08 -9.09 4.18
CA ASN A 140 13.54 -8.61 5.47
C ASN A 140 12.36 -8.02 6.26
N VAL A 141 11.91 -8.75 7.27
CA VAL A 141 10.72 -8.39 8.05
C VAL A 141 11.09 -8.28 9.53
N ILE A 142 10.62 -7.23 10.16
CA ILE A 142 10.60 -7.08 11.61
C ILE A 142 9.14 -7.17 12.04
N TYR A 143 8.83 -8.12 12.90
CA TYR A 143 7.52 -8.23 13.50
C TYR A 143 7.54 -7.51 14.84
N SER A 144 6.61 -6.57 15.02
CA SER A 144 6.47 -5.87 16.30
C SER A 144 5.99 -6.87 17.36
N ASN A 145 6.59 -6.77 18.53
CA ASN A 145 6.16 -7.52 19.71
C ASN A 145 5.40 -6.65 20.73
N GLY A 146 5.25 -5.36 20.43
CA GLY A 146 4.50 -4.40 21.22
C GLY A 146 4.52 -4.65 22.73
N PRO A 147 3.39 -4.41 23.42
CA PRO A 147 3.27 -4.72 24.85
C PRO A 147 3.25 -6.21 25.19
N SER A 148 3.01 -7.12 24.22
CA SER A 148 2.99 -8.57 24.49
C SER A 148 4.35 -9.11 24.90
N GLY A 149 5.43 -8.47 24.42
CA GLY A 149 6.81 -8.90 24.65
C GLY A 149 7.22 -10.18 23.93
N THR A 150 6.28 -10.84 23.23
CA THR A 150 6.55 -12.07 22.47
C THR A 150 6.80 -11.71 21.01
N VAL A 151 8.00 -11.98 20.50
CA VAL A 151 8.36 -11.69 19.10
C VAL A 151 7.66 -12.69 18.18
N PRO A 152 6.74 -12.26 17.31
CA PRO A 152 6.13 -13.13 16.32
C PRO A 152 7.17 -13.60 15.29
N THR A 153 7.00 -14.80 14.77
CA THR A 153 7.88 -15.36 13.71
C THR A 153 7.27 -15.23 12.32
N ALA A 154 6.01 -14.80 12.24
CA ALA A 154 5.27 -14.60 11.00
C ALA A 154 4.17 -13.56 11.19
N SER A 155 3.67 -12.99 10.10
CA SER A 155 2.53 -12.03 10.10
C SER A 155 1.29 -12.58 10.83
N SER A 156 1.06 -13.89 10.74
CA SER A 156 -0.07 -14.56 11.42
C SER A 156 0.06 -14.62 12.94
N GLY A 157 1.26 -14.45 13.47
CA GLY A 157 1.53 -14.45 14.92
C GLY A 157 1.38 -13.09 15.59
N ILE A 158 1.15 -12.02 14.83
CA ILE A 158 0.96 -10.68 15.37
C ILE A 158 -0.40 -10.61 16.09
N LEU A 159 -0.36 -10.27 17.37
CA LEU A 159 -1.55 -10.09 18.18
C LEU A 159 -2.08 -8.64 18.05
N PRO A 160 -3.36 -8.39 18.37
CA PRO A 160 -3.94 -7.04 18.36
C PRO A 160 -3.20 -6.03 19.26
N VAL A 161 -2.47 -6.51 20.25
CA VAL A 161 -1.68 -5.70 21.20
C VAL A 161 -0.25 -5.41 20.70
N ASP A 162 0.20 -6.09 19.63
CA ASP A 162 1.55 -5.92 19.09
C ASP A 162 1.62 -4.68 18.20
N THR A 163 1.43 -3.55 18.81
CA THR A 163 1.49 -2.24 18.17
C THR A 163 2.92 -1.80 17.92
N MET A 164 3.10 -0.88 16.98
CA MET A 164 4.41 -0.37 16.61
C MET A 164 5.08 0.43 17.73
N THR A 165 6.36 0.15 17.95
CA THR A 165 7.19 0.79 18.98
C THR A 165 8.41 1.50 18.38
N VAL A 166 9.04 2.41 19.14
CA VAL A 166 10.32 3.04 18.75
C VAL A 166 11.42 1.99 18.60
N ALA A 167 11.36 0.92 19.38
CA ALA A 167 12.33 -0.18 19.30
C ALA A 167 12.30 -0.87 17.93
N ASP A 168 11.13 -1.00 17.30
CA ASP A 168 10.99 -1.61 15.96
C ASP A 168 11.72 -0.76 14.90
N ILE A 169 11.56 0.58 14.96
CA ILE A 169 12.26 1.51 14.06
C ILE A 169 13.76 1.44 14.31
N ARG A 170 14.19 1.45 15.57
CA ARG A 170 15.60 1.31 15.95
C ARG A 170 16.20 0.03 15.39
N ASN A 171 15.51 -1.11 15.53
CA ASN A 171 15.95 -2.40 15.01
C ASN A 171 16.08 -2.39 13.48
N ALA A 172 15.15 -1.76 12.78
CA ALA A 172 15.22 -1.60 11.33
C ALA A 172 16.45 -0.77 10.91
N VAL A 173 16.67 0.38 11.56
CA VAL A 173 17.80 1.26 11.25
C VAL A 173 19.14 0.58 11.60
N VAL A 174 19.24 -0.10 12.74
CA VAL A 174 20.44 -0.86 13.12
C VAL A 174 20.73 -1.94 12.08
N SER A 175 19.71 -2.68 11.65
CA SER A 175 19.85 -3.72 10.63
C SER A 175 20.29 -3.15 9.28
N LEU A 176 19.73 -2.03 8.84
CA LEU A 176 20.16 -1.32 7.63
C LEU A 176 21.62 -0.89 7.70
N ARG A 177 22.04 -0.31 8.83
CA ARG A 177 23.44 0.11 9.05
C ARG A 177 24.39 -1.09 9.11
N THR A 178 23.99 -2.18 9.75
CA THR A 178 24.77 -3.43 9.80
C THR A 178 24.97 -4.01 8.40
N ASN A 179 23.94 -3.92 7.56
CA ASN A 179 23.99 -4.33 6.17
C ASN A 179 24.69 -3.31 5.24
N LYS A 180 25.30 -2.25 5.80
CA LYS A 180 25.97 -1.17 5.06
C LYS A 180 25.09 -0.48 4.03
N ALA A 181 23.76 -0.46 4.25
CA ALA A 181 22.84 0.25 3.38
C ALA A 181 23.07 1.76 3.50
N LEU A 182 23.15 2.46 2.37
CA LEU A 182 23.34 3.90 2.36
C LEU A 182 22.03 4.61 2.72
N PRO A 183 22.08 5.65 3.57
CA PRO A 183 20.91 6.47 3.88
C PRO A 183 20.37 7.18 2.64
N ARG A 184 19.05 7.44 2.60
CA ARG A 184 18.41 8.08 1.44
C ARG A 184 18.38 9.60 1.51
N MET A 185 18.20 10.16 2.70
CA MET A 185 18.10 11.60 2.96
C MET A 185 19.22 12.08 3.84
N GLY A 186 20.36 12.42 3.25
CA GLY A 186 21.55 12.79 4.01
C GLY A 186 22.05 11.61 4.85
N GLU A 187 21.87 11.67 6.19
CA GLU A 187 22.23 10.60 7.12
C GLU A 187 21.02 9.78 7.57
N LEU A 188 19.82 10.06 7.02
CA LEU A 188 18.57 9.47 7.47
C LEU A 188 18.03 8.43 6.46
N TYR A 189 17.45 7.38 7.00
CA TYR A 189 16.65 6.42 6.24
C TYR A 189 15.22 6.93 6.09
N ALA A 190 14.54 6.57 5.01
CA ALA A 190 13.14 6.93 4.82
C ALA A 190 12.23 5.86 5.43
N ALA A 191 11.29 6.25 6.28
CA ALA A 191 10.31 5.37 6.91
C ALA A 191 8.89 5.82 6.56
N TYR A 192 8.13 4.96 5.90
CA TYR A 192 6.73 5.20 5.53
C TYR A 192 5.83 4.39 6.44
N LEU A 193 5.02 5.08 7.24
CA LEU A 193 4.13 4.49 8.22
C LEU A 193 2.68 4.81 7.93
N HIS A 194 1.80 3.89 8.28
CA HIS A 194 0.38 4.17 8.31
C HIS A 194 0.05 5.14 9.47
N PRO A 195 -0.91 6.09 9.33
CA PRO A 195 -1.25 7.03 10.40
C PRO A 195 -1.63 6.36 11.72
N ARG A 196 -2.22 5.15 11.68
CA ARG A 196 -2.54 4.37 12.88
C ARG A 196 -1.29 3.86 13.59
N GLN A 197 -0.31 3.34 12.85
CA GLN A 197 0.99 2.94 13.43
C GLN A 197 1.73 4.15 14.03
N SER A 198 1.69 5.28 13.35
CA SER A 198 2.26 6.53 13.87
C SER A 198 1.54 7.03 15.12
N ALA A 199 0.22 6.84 15.23
CA ALA A 199 -0.53 7.19 16.43
C ALA A 199 -0.09 6.35 17.63
N ASP A 200 0.05 5.04 17.46
CA ASP A 200 0.52 4.13 18.51
C ASP A 200 1.96 4.47 18.93
N LEU A 201 2.83 4.72 17.96
CA LEU A 201 4.21 5.13 18.20
C LEU A 201 4.28 6.42 19.06
N ARG A 202 3.42 7.40 18.77
CA ARG A 202 3.35 8.65 19.54
C ARG A 202 2.72 8.48 20.93
N ALA A 203 1.94 7.43 21.12
CA ALA A 203 1.33 7.10 22.40
C ALA A 203 2.29 6.37 23.36
N GLU A 204 3.42 5.88 22.85
CA GLU A 204 4.42 5.16 23.65
C GLU A 204 5.05 6.06 24.72
N THR A 205 4.85 5.73 26.01
CA THR A 205 5.26 6.53 27.17
C THR A 205 6.42 5.94 27.96
N GLY A 206 6.88 4.74 27.61
CA GLY A 206 7.96 4.03 28.31
C GLY A 206 9.33 4.72 28.19
N THR A 207 10.29 4.27 29.00
CA THR A 207 11.69 4.70 28.91
C THR A 207 12.25 4.42 27.52
N GLY A 208 12.72 5.45 26.82
CA GLY A 208 13.15 5.36 25.41
C GLY A 208 12.01 5.39 24.39
N GLY A 209 10.76 5.57 24.82
CA GLY A 209 9.61 5.76 23.95
C GLY A 209 9.59 7.13 23.26
N PHE A 210 8.68 7.29 22.31
CA PHE A 210 8.56 8.51 21.51
C PHE A 210 8.47 9.80 22.33
N GLN A 211 7.67 9.79 23.38
CA GLN A 211 7.45 10.99 24.22
C GLN A 211 8.71 11.40 24.98
N GLU A 212 9.55 10.47 25.38
CA GLU A 212 10.80 10.77 26.05
C GLU A 212 11.84 11.33 25.08
N LEU A 213 12.01 10.72 23.93
CA LEU A 213 12.92 11.16 22.86
C LEU A 213 12.58 12.58 22.36
N THR A 214 11.29 12.91 22.25
CA THR A 214 10.86 14.22 21.75
C THR A 214 11.04 15.37 22.73
N LYS A 215 11.33 15.11 24.01
CA LYS A 215 11.64 16.17 24.98
C LYS A 215 12.96 16.88 24.71
N TYR A 216 13.88 16.23 24.01
CA TYR A 216 15.25 16.69 23.82
C TYR A 216 15.59 17.11 22.39
N VAL A 217 14.63 17.01 21.44
CA VAL A 217 14.86 17.29 20.01
C VAL A 217 13.98 18.44 19.53
N GLU A 218 14.60 19.42 18.89
CA GLU A 218 13.90 20.51 18.22
C GLU A 218 13.10 19.99 17.02
N ARG A 219 11.80 20.26 16.99
CA ARG A 219 10.89 19.76 15.94
C ARG A 219 10.82 20.76 14.80
N THR A 220 11.52 20.50 13.73
CA THR A 220 11.32 21.23 12.47
C THR A 220 10.80 20.25 11.41
N PRO A 221 9.52 20.29 11.03
CA PRO A 221 9.00 19.44 9.95
C PRO A 221 9.51 19.94 8.60
N PHE A 222 10.32 19.14 7.93
CA PHE A 222 10.89 19.48 6.62
C PHE A 222 9.96 19.26 5.42
N VAL A 223 8.94 18.41 5.56
CA VAL A 223 8.06 18.00 4.46
C VAL A 223 6.63 17.82 4.96
N ALA A 224 5.65 18.14 4.11
CA ALA A 224 4.24 17.89 4.40
C ALA A 224 4.01 16.39 4.69
N GLY A 225 3.38 16.06 5.83
CA GLY A 225 3.17 14.70 6.30
C GLY A 225 4.33 14.10 7.10
N ALA A 226 5.43 14.82 7.30
CA ALA A 226 6.51 14.34 8.15
C ALA A 226 6.13 14.44 9.63
N VAL A 227 6.32 13.35 10.37
CA VAL A 227 6.12 13.30 11.84
C VAL A 227 7.37 13.75 12.58
N GLY A 228 8.53 13.61 11.95
CA GLY A 228 9.82 13.95 12.50
C GLY A 228 10.89 12.92 12.17
N VAL A 229 12.01 13.02 12.89
CA VAL A 229 13.13 12.09 12.80
C VAL A 229 13.19 11.30 14.10
N ILE A 230 13.20 9.98 14.00
CA ILE A 230 13.32 9.08 15.14
C ILE A 230 14.39 8.04 14.83
N GLU A 231 15.35 7.86 15.74
CA GLU A 231 16.40 6.84 15.66
C GLU A 231 17.16 6.79 14.31
N GLY A 232 17.26 7.93 13.62
CA GLY A 232 17.91 7.99 12.30
C GLY A 232 17.02 7.65 11.12
N ALA A 233 15.72 7.54 11.34
CA ALA A 233 14.70 7.40 10.28
C ALA A 233 13.86 8.67 10.18
N PHE A 234 13.66 9.16 8.96
CA PHE A 234 12.72 10.23 8.62
C PHE A 234 11.35 9.61 8.38
N ILE A 235 10.37 9.97 9.20
CA ILE A 235 9.04 9.36 9.19
C ILE A 235 8.09 10.16 8.34
N VAL A 236 7.49 9.50 7.36
CA VAL A 236 6.42 10.02 6.52
C VAL A 236 5.15 9.23 6.80
N GLU A 237 4.09 9.92 7.21
CA GLU A 237 2.76 9.31 7.35
C GLU A 237 2.07 9.24 6.00
N THR A 238 1.59 8.05 5.66
CA THR A 238 0.75 7.86 4.49
C THR A 238 -0.28 6.76 4.71
N PRO A 239 -1.56 6.99 4.39
CA PRO A 239 -2.58 5.95 4.48
C PRO A 239 -2.42 4.86 3.42
N ARG A 240 -1.42 5.01 2.54
CA ARG A 240 -1.14 4.10 1.42
C ARG A 240 -0.23 2.93 1.80
N VAL A 241 0.28 2.90 3.02
CA VAL A 241 0.98 1.73 3.57
C VAL A 241 0.06 0.52 3.51
N LEU A 242 0.56 -0.59 2.99
CA LEU A 242 -0.22 -1.81 2.86
C LEU A 242 -0.70 -2.30 4.22
N ASN A 243 -1.96 -2.68 4.23
CA ASN A 243 -2.65 -3.26 5.34
C ASN A 243 -2.94 -4.73 4.99
N GLY A 244 -2.33 -5.64 5.75
CA GLY A 244 -2.41 -7.06 5.43
C GLY A 244 -1.87 -7.37 4.04
N LEU A 245 -2.73 -7.75 3.11
CA LEU A 245 -2.42 -8.03 1.71
C LEU A 245 -2.99 -7.00 0.74
N LYS A 246 -3.63 -5.94 1.23
CA LYS A 246 -4.23 -4.87 0.41
C LYS A 246 -3.76 -3.50 0.85
N LEU A 247 -3.91 -2.54 -0.06
CA LEU A 247 -3.88 -1.12 0.26
C LEU A 247 -4.87 -0.80 1.38
N SER A 248 -4.49 0.13 2.23
CA SER A 248 -5.18 0.55 3.47
C SER A 248 -6.60 1.12 3.30
N THR A 249 -7.25 0.96 2.16
CA THR A 249 -8.57 1.52 1.92
C THR A 249 -9.68 0.57 2.37
N GLY A 250 -10.28 0.91 3.49
CA GLY A 250 -11.63 0.45 3.82
C GLY A 250 -11.82 -1.01 4.21
N ILE A 251 -10.80 -1.70 4.74
CA ILE A 251 -11.03 -3.02 5.33
C ILE A 251 -11.65 -2.83 6.71
N THR A 252 -12.88 -3.30 6.86
CA THR A 252 -13.52 -3.38 8.17
C THR A 252 -12.94 -4.58 8.91
N PRO A 253 -12.41 -4.42 10.11
CA PRO A 253 -11.83 -5.52 10.89
C PRO A 253 -12.87 -6.56 11.33
N THR A 254 -14.13 -6.29 11.07
CA THR A 254 -15.26 -7.21 11.31
C THR A 254 -16.09 -7.33 10.04
N VAL A 255 -16.29 -8.55 9.56
CA VAL A 255 -17.08 -8.84 8.35
C VAL A 255 -18.16 -9.86 8.68
N SER A 256 -19.36 -9.64 8.15
CA SER A 256 -20.49 -10.57 8.34
C SER A 256 -20.30 -11.83 7.46
N ILE A 257 -20.61 -12.98 8.05
CA ILE A 257 -20.64 -14.27 7.38
C ILE A 257 -22.01 -14.41 6.69
N THR A 258 -22.03 -14.97 5.50
CA THR A 258 -23.26 -15.30 4.77
C THR A 258 -23.45 -16.79 4.58
N ASN A 259 -22.38 -17.57 4.60
CA ASN A 259 -22.44 -19.01 4.42
C ASN A 259 -21.29 -19.72 5.12
N VAL A 260 -21.54 -20.91 5.62
CA VAL A 260 -20.58 -21.82 6.25
C VAL A 260 -20.70 -23.21 5.62
N ALA A 261 -19.57 -23.82 5.32
CA ALA A 261 -19.49 -25.20 4.93
C ALA A 261 -18.26 -25.88 5.61
N LEU A 262 -18.36 -27.15 5.90
CA LEU A 262 -17.22 -27.96 6.38
C LEU A 262 -17.19 -29.27 5.60
N THR A 263 -16.11 -29.52 4.91
CA THR A 263 -15.91 -30.75 4.13
C THR A 263 -14.48 -31.25 4.35
N SER A 264 -14.35 -32.51 4.72
CA SER A 264 -13.04 -33.17 4.91
C SER A 264 -12.08 -32.38 5.81
N ASN A 265 -12.58 -31.92 6.96
CA ASN A 265 -11.83 -31.12 7.95
C ASN A 265 -11.36 -29.73 7.44
N VAL A 266 -11.94 -29.22 6.36
CA VAL A 266 -11.71 -27.86 5.87
C VAL A 266 -13.01 -27.08 5.96
N VAL A 267 -13.00 -26.02 6.76
CA VAL A 267 -14.11 -25.05 6.83
C VAL A 267 -13.94 -24.04 5.71
N THR A 268 -15.03 -23.75 5.02
CA THR A 268 -15.14 -22.66 4.04
C THR A 268 -16.13 -21.64 4.56
N ILE A 269 -15.69 -20.43 4.79
CA ILE A 269 -16.52 -19.30 5.19
C ILE A 269 -16.72 -18.39 4.00
N THR A 270 -17.97 -17.98 3.74
CA THR A 270 -18.30 -16.95 2.75
C THR A 270 -18.74 -15.69 3.47
N THR A 271 -18.21 -14.56 3.07
CA THR A 271 -18.48 -13.24 3.66
C THR A 271 -19.40 -12.41 2.78
N ALA A 272 -20.14 -11.49 3.38
CA ALA A 272 -21.08 -10.60 2.69
C ALA A 272 -20.40 -9.63 1.73
N VAL A 273 -19.16 -9.26 2.01
CA VAL A 273 -18.33 -8.33 1.21
C VAL A 273 -16.92 -8.89 1.08
N ALA A 274 -16.15 -8.32 0.18
CA ALA A 274 -14.74 -8.67 0.04
C ALA A 274 -14.00 -8.37 1.37
N HIS A 275 -13.37 -9.41 1.94
CA HIS A 275 -12.76 -9.34 3.27
C HIS A 275 -11.30 -8.87 3.27
N GLY A 276 -10.61 -8.95 2.14
CA GLY A 276 -9.20 -8.54 2.06
C GLY A 276 -8.19 -9.39 2.84
N LEU A 277 -8.62 -10.53 3.39
CA LEU A 277 -7.76 -11.44 4.14
C LEU A 277 -6.77 -12.16 3.22
N GLY A 278 -5.71 -12.71 3.83
CA GLY A 278 -4.69 -13.49 3.16
C GLY A 278 -4.42 -14.83 3.84
N THR A 279 -3.82 -15.74 3.09
CA THR A 279 -3.35 -17.01 3.62
C THR A 279 -2.31 -16.79 4.71
N GLY A 280 -2.41 -17.52 5.82
CA GLY A 280 -1.55 -17.38 6.99
C GLY A 280 -2.00 -16.32 8.00
N GLN A 281 -3.03 -15.54 7.71
CA GLN A 281 -3.59 -14.56 8.64
C GLN A 281 -4.48 -15.26 9.67
N VAL A 282 -4.48 -14.74 10.90
CA VAL A 282 -5.33 -15.24 11.99
C VAL A 282 -6.66 -14.50 11.98
N VAL A 283 -7.75 -15.26 12.08
CA VAL A 283 -9.12 -14.75 12.16
C VAL A 283 -9.86 -15.36 13.32
N THR A 284 -10.77 -14.62 13.90
CA THR A 284 -11.71 -15.13 14.90
C THR A 284 -13.11 -15.16 14.30
N VAL A 285 -13.66 -16.36 14.19
CA VAL A 285 -15.03 -16.63 13.75
C VAL A 285 -15.92 -16.70 14.97
N ALA A 286 -17.00 -15.96 15.00
CA ALA A 286 -17.90 -15.89 16.15
C ALA A 286 -19.36 -15.77 15.72
N ALA A 287 -20.25 -16.11 16.64
CA ALA A 287 -21.70 -15.98 16.49
C ALA A 287 -22.29 -16.68 15.26
N THR A 288 -21.64 -17.73 14.75
CA THR A 288 -22.25 -18.56 13.71
C THR A 288 -23.36 -19.43 14.30
N THR A 289 -24.37 -19.74 13.47
CA THR A 289 -25.44 -20.67 13.83
C THR A 289 -24.88 -22.06 14.13
N ASN A 290 -23.88 -22.46 13.33
CA ASN A 290 -23.13 -23.68 13.56
C ASN A 290 -21.96 -23.42 14.52
N THR A 291 -22.22 -23.37 15.81
CA THR A 291 -21.26 -22.96 16.84
C THR A 291 -19.96 -23.77 16.84
N GLY A 292 -19.96 -24.97 16.28
CA GLY A 292 -18.77 -25.83 16.17
C GLY A 292 -17.65 -25.26 15.29
N VAL A 293 -17.92 -24.25 14.45
CA VAL A 293 -16.92 -23.56 13.61
C VAL A 293 -16.40 -22.28 14.24
N ASN A 294 -16.95 -21.87 15.38
CA ASN A 294 -16.49 -20.67 16.10
C ASN A 294 -15.13 -20.92 16.74
N GLY A 295 -14.27 -19.93 16.70
CA GLY A 295 -12.92 -19.99 17.26
C GLY A 295 -11.94 -19.09 16.53
N THR A 296 -10.68 -19.18 16.93
CA THR A 296 -9.58 -18.46 16.30
C THR A 296 -8.74 -19.43 15.47
N TYR A 297 -8.61 -19.13 14.19
CA TYR A 297 -8.00 -20.03 13.21
C TYR A 297 -7.05 -19.30 12.28
N THR A 298 -6.06 -20.03 11.74
CA THR A 298 -5.18 -19.53 10.69
C THR A 298 -5.75 -19.92 9.32
N ILE A 299 -5.84 -18.92 8.44
CA ILE A 299 -6.36 -19.09 7.08
C ILE A 299 -5.41 -19.95 6.25
N THR A 300 -5.96 -20.95 5.56
CA THR A 300 -5.21 -21.86 4.67
C THR A 300 -5.41 -21.53 3.18
N GLY A 301 -6.50 -20.88 2.81
CA GLY A 301 -6.78 -20.46 1.43
C GLY A 301 -7.78 -19.33 1.38
N VAL A 302 -7.72 -18.49 0.34
CA VAL A 302 -8.57 -17.31 0.19
C VAL A 302 -9.02 -17.06 -1.24
N THR A 303 -10.21 -16.47 -1.39
CA THR A 303 -10.68 -15.75 -2.59
C THR A 303 -11.05 -14.34 -2.18
N SER A 304 -11.74 -13.58 -3.02
CA SER A 304 -12.20 -12.23 -2.65
C SER A 304 -13.22 -12.21 -1.50
N THR A 305 -14.11 -13.21 -1.46
CA THR A 305 -15.22 -13.30 -0.50
C THR A 305 -15.26 -14.60 0.28
N THR A 306 -14.35 -15.54 0.03
CA THR A 306 -14.27 -16.79 0.80
C THR A 306 -12.89 -16.99 1.38
N PHE A 307 -12.82 -17.63 2.53
CA PHE A 307 -11.57 -18.13 3.10
C PHE A 307 -11.78 -19.50 3.74
N THR A 308 -10.70 -20.23 3.86
CA THR A 308 -10.70 -21.59 4.42
C THR A 308 -9.73 -21.70 5.60
N TYR A 309 -10.06 -22.59 6.53
CA TYR A 309 -9.16 -23.00 7.62
C TYR A 309 -9.39 -24.46 7.98
N ALA A 310 -8.40 -25.08 8.62
CA ALA A 310 -8.49 -26.47 9.04
C ALA A 310 -9.23 -26.59 10.38
N LEU A 311 -10.21 -27.50 10.44
CA LEU A 311 -10.94 -27.83 11.66
C LEU A 311 -11.44 -29.28 11.59
N THR A 312 -11.02 -30.10 12.55
CA THR A 312 -11.50 -31.49 12.66
C THR A 312 -12.86 -31.51 13.33
N ALA A 313 -13.91 -31.64 12.54
CA ALA A 313 -15.30 -31.73 13.02
C ALA A 313 -16.18 -32.47 11.98
N SER A 314 -17.43 -32.75 12.34
CA SER A 314 -18.39 -33.36 11.40
C SER A 314 -18.68 -32.45 10.23
N ASN A 315 -18.82 -33.03 9.04
CA ASN A 315 -19.11 -32.25 7.82
C ASN A 315 -20.40 -31.43 7.97
N ILE A 316 -20.37 -30.20 7.49
CA ILE A 316 -21.49 -29.29 7.41
C ILE A 316 -21.73 -29.02 5.93
N THR A 317 -22.90 -29.42 5.43
CA THR A 317 -23.33 -29.02 4.09
C THR A 317 -23.42 -27.51 4.03
N SER A 318 -23.03 -26.90 2.92
CA SER A 318 -23.09 -25.45 2.72
C SER A 318 -24.46 -24.88 3.13
N VAL A 319 -24.47 -24.01 4.15
CA VAL A 319 -25.67 -23.46 4.76
C VAL A 319 -25.49 -21.96 5.00
N ALA A 320 -26.59 -21.20 4.81
CA ALA A 320 -26.60 -19.78 5.16
C ALA A 320 -26.38 -19.57 6.64
N ASP A 321 -25.56 -18.60 6.98
CA ASP A 321 -25.19 -18.27 8.37
C ASP A 321 -25.09 -16.76 8.58
N THR A 322 -25.20 -16.30 9.84
CA THR A 322 -25.24 -14.88 10.21
C THR A 322 -24.09 -14.47 11.14
N GLY A 323 -23.09 -15.29 11.28
CA GLY A 323 -21.94 -15.02 12.14
C GLY A 323 -21.07 -13.85 11.68
N THR A 324 -20.03 -13.60 12.43
CA THR A 324 -19.04 -12.54 12.16
C THR A 324 -17.62 -13.10 12.16
N VAL A 325 -16.78 -12.52 11.32
CA VAL A 325 -15.33 -12.73 11.32
C VAL A 325 -14.66 -11.45 11.78
N THR A 326 -13.83 -11.55 12.81
CA THR A 326 -12.93 -10.48 13.24
C THR A 326 -11.50 -10.87 12.95
N PHE A 327 -10.67 -9.90 12.62
CA PHE A 327 -9.26 -10.12 12.30
C PHE A 327 -8.41 -8.92 12.68
N THR A 328 -7.11 -9.16 12.86
CA THR A 328 -6.13 -8.11 13.13
C THR A 328 -5.64 -7.55 11.81
N ASN A 329 -5.71 -6.23 11.67
CA ASN A 329 -5.08 -5.54 10.56
C ASN A 329 -3.58 -5.38 10.82
N ASN A 330 -2.77 -6.08 10.04
CA ASN A 330 -1.32 -5.95 10.09
C ASN A 330 -0.88 -4.88 9.09
N TYR A 331 -0.32 -3.80 9.60
CA TYR A 331 0.22 -2.72 8.79
C TYR A 331 1.69 -2.99 8.48
N ARG A 332 2.09 -2.68 7.23
CA ARG A 332 3.43 -2.97 6.71
C ARG A 332 4.21 -1.68 6.49
N ALA A 333 4.71 -1.10 7.55
CA ALA A 333 5.60 0.06 7.43
C ALA A 333 6.89 -0.32 6.68
N ILE A 334 7.38 0.59 5.86
CA ILE A 334 8.57 0.40 5.02
C ILE A 334 9.67 1.32 5.50
N VAL A 335 10.82 0.76 5.81
CA VAL A 335 12.04 1.51 6.11
C VAL A 335 13.09 1.20 5.05
N ALA A 336 13.52 2.23 4.32
CA ALA A 336 14.35 2.04 3.14
C ALA A 336 15.55 3.01 3.10
N GLY A 337 16.67 2.49 2.61
CA GLY A 337 17.85 3.25 2.23
C GLY A 337 17.87 3.55 0.72
N ARG A 338 19.03 3.95 0.20
CA ARG A 338 19.28 4.06 -1.23
C ARG A 338 19.32 2.69 -1.87
N GLU A 339 18.99 2.64 -3.17
CA GLU A 339 19.02 1.41 -3.97
C GLU A 339 18.11 0.29 -3.43
N ALA A 340 17.11 0.64 -2.61
CA ALA A 340 16.11 -0.32 -2.15
C ALA A 340 15.18 -0.74 -3.29
N LEU A 341 14.76 0.20 -4.13
CA LEU A 341 13.85 0.00 -5.24
C LEU A 341 14.45 0.57 -6.53
N ALA A 342 14.42 -0.19 -7.60
CA ALA A 342 14.75 0.27 -8.94
C ALA A 342 13.48 0.45 -9.76
N GLU A 343 13.43 1.52 -10.53
CA GLU A 343 12.43 1.79 -11.57
C GLU A 343 13.10 1.79 -12.93
N ALA A 344 12.70 0.89 -13.82
CA ALA A 344 13.06 0.92 -15.22
C ALA A 344 11.94 1.63 -15.98
N GLN A 345 12.23 2.83 -16.49
CA GLN A 345 11.26 3.69 -17.13
C GLN A 345 11.52 3.77 -18.63
N ALA A 346 10.63 3.19 -19.44
CA ALA A 346 10.69 3.28 -20.91
C ALA A 346 9.84 4.44 -21.46
N ALA A 347 8.66 4.66 -20.86
CA ALA A 347 7.84 5.85 -21.11
C ALA A 347 7.26 6.36 -19.78
N ASP A 348 7.39 7.65 -19.55
CA ASP A 348 6.82 8.29 -18.33
C ASP A 348 5.29 8.36 -18.40
N ILE A 349 4.68 8.65 -17.28
CA ILE A 349 3.24 8.86 -17.19
C ILE A 349 2.86 10.01 -18.13
N SER A 350 2.06 9.69 -19.11
CA SER A 350 1.58 10.67 -20.09
C SER A 350 0.07 10.58 -20.25
N THR A 351 -0.57 11.72 -20.42
CA THR A 351 -1.99 11.77 -20.77
C THR A 351 -2.16 11.52 -22.25
N VAL A 352 -2.98 10.56 -22.60
CA VAL A 352 -3.30 10.19 -23.97
C VAL A 352 -4.72 10.64 -24.29
N ILE A 353 -4.85 11.49 -25.29
CA ILE A 353 -6.14 11.90 -25.83
C ILE A 353 -6.32 11.18 -27.15
N GLY A 354 -7.27 10.24 -27.18
CA GLY A 354 -7.58 9.48 -28.39
C GLY A 354 -8.30 10.32 -29.44
N PRO A 355 -8.26 9.88 -30.71
CA PRO A 355 -9.05 10.50 -31.76
C PRO A 355 -10.55 10.32 -31.46
N GLU A 356 -11.35 11.18 -32.09
CA GLU A 356 -12.80 10.98 -32.10
C GLU A 356 -13.16 9.69 -32.85
N ILE A 357 -13.83 8.77 -32.16
CA ILE A 357 -14.20 7.44 -32.64
C ILE A 357 -15.68 7.46 -33.07
N ASP A 358 -16.06 6.56 -33.96
CA ASP A 358 -17.37 6.45 -34.58
C ASP A 358 -17.51 7.26 -35.89
N ALA A 359 -18.30 6.77 -36.80
CA ALA A 359 -18.59 7.36 -38.11
C ALA A 359 -19.11 8.83 -38.01
N LEU A 360 -19.79 9.15 -36.92
CA LEU A 360 -20.30 10.50 -36.60
C LEU A 360 -19.41 11.29 -35.64
N ARG A 361 -18.23 10.76 -35.29
CA ARG A 361 -17.26 11.39 -34.36
C ARG A 361 -17.89 11.83 -33.03
N ARG A 362 -18.64 10.90 -32.40
CA ARG A 362 -19.39 11.18 -31.18
C ARG A 362 -18.67 10.83 -29.89
N PHE A 363 -17.66 9.95 -29.97
CA PHE A 363 -16.94 9.45 -28.81
C PHE A 363 -15.52 9.94 -28.82
N ARG A 364 -15.04 10.40 -27.65
CA ARG A 364 -13.65 10.81 -27.40
C ARG A 364 -13.13 10.07 -26.17
N THR A 365 -11.92 9.54 -26.27
CA THR A 365 -11.28 8.83 -25.18
C THR A 365 -10.16 9.66 -24.59
N ILE A 366 -10.13 9.79 -23.27
CA ILE A 366 -9.06 10.43 -22.51
C ILE A 366 -8.54 9.38 -21.54
N GLY A 367 -7.23 9.20 -21.49
CA GLY A 367 -6.60 8.22 -20.63
C GLY A 367 -5.19 8.60 -20.25
N TRP A 368 -4.54 7.72 -19.52
CA TRP A 368 -3.11 7.80 -19.21
C TRP A 368 -2.40 6.52 -19.61
N TYR A 369 -1.13 6.63 -19.88
CA TYR A 369 -0.26 5.53 -20.25
C TYR A 369 1.09 5.66 -19.57
N TYR A 370 1.62 4.55 -19.07
CA TYR A 370 2.95 4.40 -18.52
C TYR A 370 3.54 3.07 -18.98
N PHE A 371 4.80 3.08 -19.40
CA PHE A 371 5.53 1.87 -19.76
C PHE A 371 6.81 1.78 -18.95
N GLY A 372 6.86 0.83 -18.02
CA GLY A 372 7.98 0.66 -17.12
C GLY A 372 7.79 -0.51 -16.17
N GLY A 373 8.75 -0.68 -15.26
CA GLY A 373 8.70 -1.74 -14.28
C GLY A 373 9.42 -1.37 -12.98
N PHE A 374 9.09 -2.07 -11.93
CA PHE A 374 9.66 -1.89 -10.59
C PHE A 374 10.19 -3.21 -10.07
N ALA A 375 11.35 -3.18 -9.43
CA ALA A 375 11.89 -4.33 -8.70
C ALA A 375 12.71 -3.86 -7.49
N ARG A 376 12.77 -4.68 -6.45
CA ARG A 376 13.69 -4.46 -5.34
C ARG A 376 15.12 -4.68 -5.84
N LEU A 377 15.97 -3.64 -5.72
CA LEU A 377 17.33 -3.69 -6.22
C LEU A 377 18.26 -4.36 -5.19
N ARG A 378 18.25 -3.85 -3.95
CA ARG A 378 19.02 -4.43 -2.85
C ARG A 378 18.08 -4.76 -1.68
N GLU A 379 17.84 -6.02 -1.45
CA GLU A 379 17.01 -6.47 -0.34
C GLU A 379 17.60 -6.02 1.02
N ALA A 380 18.91 -5.96 1.15
CA ALA A 380 19.61 -5.48 2.33
C ALA A 380 19.36 -4.01 2.67
N ALA A 381 18.88 -3.20 1.71
CA ALA A 381 18.55 -1.78 1.89
C ALA A 381 17.06 -1.55 2.21
N LEU A 382 16.27 -2.60 2.38
CA LEU A 382 14.84 -2.55 2.61
C LEU A 382 14.47 -3.41 3.83
N TYR A 383 13.74 -2.83 4.76
CA TYR A 383 13.10 -3.53 5.87
C TYR A 383 11.62 -3.19 5.94
N ARG A 384 10.81 -4.21 6.18
CA ARG A 384 9.39 -4.08 6.42
C ARG A 384 9.12 -4.31 7.90
N ILE A 385 8.40 -3.41 8.54
CA ILE A 385 7.93 -3.59 9.91
C ILE A 385 6.45 -3.93 9.87
N GLU A 386 6.10 -5.09 10.37
CA GLU A 386 4.70 -5.50 10.49
C GLU A 386 4.24 -5.38 11.94
N SER A 387 3.17 -4.63 12.14
CA SER A 387 2.56 -4.42 13.46
C SER A 387 1.04 -4.38 13.36
N ALA A 388 0.35 -4.66 14.46
CA ALA A 388 -1.04 -4.27 14.64
C ALA A 388 -1.15 -2.75 14.86
N ALA A 389 -2.36 -2.26 15.07
CA ALA A 389 -2.63 -0.90 15.52
C ALA A 389 -3.84 -0.88 16.46
N THR A 390 -3.79 -0.05 17.50
CA THR A 390 -4.83 0.04 18.56
C THR A 390 -6.22 0.34 18.00
N ASN A 391 -6.30 1.12 16.93
CA ASN A 391 -7.54 1.50 16.25
C ASN A 391 -7.67 0.85 14.86
N GLY A 392 -7.10 -0.31 14.71
CA GLY A 392 -7.03 -1.07 13.47
C GLY A 392 -8.26 -1.90 13.14
#